data_f771d3860e0c81026bea3bb29538c75d
#
_entry.id   f771d3860e0c81026bea3bb29538c75d
#
_cell.length_a   1.000
_cell.length_b   1.000
_cell.length_c   1.000
_cell.angle_alpha   90.00
_cell.angle_beta   90.00
_cell.angle_gamma   90.00
#
_symmetry.space_group_name_H-M   'P 1'
#
loop_
_entity.id
_entity.type
_entity.pdbx_description
1 polymer ?
#
loop_
_entity_poly.entity_id
_entity_poly.type
_entity_poly.pdbx_seq_one_letter_code
_entity_poly.pdbx_strand_id
1 'polypeptide(L)'
;ATGAGGSKLFGAPSAGLPEGYECSAAAVCLAGAFPLHFGGRLHDVHVAYRLAGRTDAPVVAVLGGISAGRYVFGLPGGLPGWWEESIGPGRALDTDRYRVLGVDFLGGSHDTTGPTGGEPFPTVSAFDQGDMIVRLMDQLGIERLHGSIGASYGGMVTLALAQKHATRLRHAVVISAAHRTHPM
;
A
#
# COMPACT_ATOMS: atom_id res chain seq x y z
N ALA A 1 -31.14 -0.09 6.96
CA ALA A 1 -30.24 0.41 7.98
C ALA A 1 -28.82 0.24 7.44
N THR A 2 -28.24 1.33 6.99
CA THR A 2 -26.89 1.42 6.39
C THR A 2 -25.89 1.45 7.55
N GLY A 3 -25.22 0.32 7.80
CA GLY A 3 -24.08 0.25 8.70
C GLY A 3 -22.82 0.78 7.99
N ALA A 4 -22.40 1.98 8.36
CA ALA A 4 -21.09 2.50 8.00
C ALA A 4 -20.01 1.63 8.66
N GLY A 5 -19.21 0.93 7.84
CA GLY A 5 -18.06 0.17 8.31
C GLY A 5 -17.03 1.11 8.93
N GLY A 6 -16.97 1.09 10.28
CA GLY A 6 -16.04 1.92 11.03
C GLY A 6 -14.59 1.52 10.75
N SER A 7 -13.80 2.42 10.21
CA SER A 7 -12.35 2.27 10.15
C SER A 7 -11.79 2.28 11.57
N LYS A 8 -11.04 1.24 11.96
CA LYS A 8 -10.25 1.28 13.19
C LYS A 8 -9.04 2.19 12.92
N LEU A 9 -9.14 3.44 13.34
CA LEU A 9 -8.01 4.38 13.36
C LEU A 9 -7.02 3.94 14.45
N PHE A 10 -5.89 3.42 14.07
CA PHE A 10 -4.74 3.35 14.97
C PHE A 10 -4.09 4.74 14.96
N GLY A 11 -4.47 5.55 15.96
CA GLY A 11 -4.02 6.93 16.07
C GLY A 11 -2.49 7.03 16.10
N ALA A 12 -1.91 7.53 15.03
CA ALA A 12 -0.55 8.06 15.09
C ALA A 12 -0.61 9.43 15.80
N PRO A 13 0.37 9.76 16.66
CA PRO A 13 0.42 11.07 17.29
C PRO A 13 0.59 12.15 16.21
N SER A 14 -0.37 13.06 16.12
CA SER A 14 -0.28 14.26 15.26
C SER A 14 0.60 15.36 15.85
N ALA A 15 1.11 15.17 17.06
CA ALA A 15 1.96 16.10 17.74
C ALA A 15 3.35 16.18 17.09
N GLY A 16 3.73 17.36 16.58
CA GLY A 16 5.05 17.62 16.00
C GLY A 16 5.13 17.51 14.47
N LEU A 17 4.02 17.29 13.77
CA LEU A 17 4.00 17.32 12.31
C LEU A 17 3.93 18.74 11.79
N PRO A 18 4.56 19.06 10.63
CA PRO A 18 4.45 20.37 9.98
C PRO A 18 3.00 20.70 9.62
N GLU A 19 2.69 21.99 9.50
CA GLU A 19 1.37 22.46 9.05
C GLU A 19 1.00 21.88 7.68
N GLY A 20 -0.24 21.37 7.55
CA GLY A 20 -0.73 20.71 6.33
C GLY A 20 -0.20 19.31 6.12
N TYR A 21 0.55 18.74 7.08
CA TYR A 21 1.03 17.37 7.05
C TYR A 21 0.10 16.46 7.85
N GLU A 22 -0.32 15.36 7.26
CA GLU A 22 -1.13 14.34 7.93
C GLU A 22 -0.48 12.96 7.84
N CYS A 23 -0.75 12.15 8.85
CA CYS A 23 -0.45 10.73 8.82
C CYS A 23 -1.67 9.95 9.27
N SER A 24 -2.21 9.14 8.37
CA SER A 24 -3.26 8.16 8.65
C SER A 24 -2.68 6.77 8.58
N ALA A 25 -2.72 6.03 9.69
CA ALA A 25 -2.44 4.58 9.73
C ALA A 25 -3.75 3.90 10.13
N ALA A 26 -4.33 3.12 9.25
CA ALA A 26 -5.64 2.52 9.44
C ALA A 26 -5.79 1.21 8.65
N ALA A 27 -6.89 0.52 8.87
CA ALA A 27 -7.35 -0.55 8.01
C ALA A 27 -8.74 -0.20 7.45
N VAL A 28 -8.96 -0.47 6.17
CA VAL A 28 -10.27 -0.35 5.52
C VAL A 28 -10.74 -1.72 5.08
N CYS A 29 -12.06 -1.93 5.11
CA CYS A 29 -12.68 -3.12 4.57
C CYS A 29 -13.10 -2.87 3.12
N LEU A 30 -12.55 -3.65 2.19
CA LEU A 30 -13.02 -3.73 0.81
C LEU A 30 -14.21 -4.68 0.77
N ALA A 31 -15.41 -4.15 1.02
CA ALA A 31 -16.63 -4.94 1.15
C ALA A 31 -16.95 -5.76 -0.09
N GLY A 32 -17.52 -6.95 0.14
CA GLY A 32 -18.01 -7.85 -0.89
C GLY A 32 -16.92 -8.77 -1.48
N ALA A 33 -17.19 -9.30 -2.66
CA ALA A 33 -16.32 -10.27 -3.31
C ALA A 33 -15.05 -9.60 -3.88
N PHE A 34 -13.91 -10.23 -3.60
CA PHE A 34 -12.62 -9.89 -4.18
C PHE A 34 -12.12 -11.08 -5.01
N PRO A 35 -12.37 -11.07 -6.33
CA PRO A 35 -11.93 -12.16 -7.21
C PRO A 35 -10.41 -12.18 -7.31
N LEU A 36 -9.81 -13.39 -7.36
CA LEU A 36 -8.38 -13.60 -7.45
C LEU A 36 -7.95 -14.00 -8.86
N HIS A 37 -6.76 -13.58 -9.23
CA HIS A 37 -6.18 -13.78 -10.58
C HIS A 37 -6.12 -15.24 -11.01
N PHE A 38 -5.76 -16.13 -10.09
CA PHE A 38 -5.69 -17.58 -10.37
C PHE A 38 -6.99 -18.33 -10.09
N GLY A 39 -8.10 -17.61 -9.94
CA GLY A 39 -9.40 -18.14 -9.60
C GLY A 39 -9.67 -18.14 -8.09
N GLY A 40 -10.92 -18.40 -7.74
CA GLY A 40 -11.39 -18.23 -6.37
C GLY A 40 -11.70 -16.78 -6.04
N ARG A 41 -12.01 -16.53 -4.78
CA ARG A 41 -12.33 -15.18 -4.27
C ARG A 41 -12.11 -15.11 -2.76
N LEU A 42 -11.82 -13.91 -2.29
CA LEU A 42 -11.93 -13.54 -0.90
C LEU A 42 -13.19 -12.70 -0.70
N HIS A 43 -13.61 -12.51 0.54
CA HIS A 43 -14.72 -11.65 0.90
C HIS A 43 -14.26 -10.68 1.99
N ASP A 44 -14.74 -9.44 1.90
CA ASP A 44 -14.52 -8.42 2.91
C ASP A 44 -13.05 -8.26 3.30
N VAL A 45 -12.21 -8.05 2.26
CA VAL A 45 -10.76 -7.92 2.43
C VAL A 45 -10.42 -6.68 3.24
N HIS A 46 -9.80 -6.87 4.40
CA HIS A 46 -9.25 -5.79 5.21
C HIS A 46 -7.86 -5.42 4.70
N VAL A 47 -7.64 -4.15 4.42
CA VAL A 47 -6.35 -3.63 3.93
C VAL A 47 -5.80 -2.63 4.93
N ALA A 48 -4.69 -2.97 5.54
CA ALA A 48 -3.95 -2.08 6.41
C ALA A 48 -3.00 -1.21 5.58
N TYR A 49 -3.04 0.08 5.81
CA TYR A 49 -2.26 1.07 5.08
C TYR A 49 -1.72 2.17 5.99
N ARG A 50 -0.77 2.91 5.49
CA ARG A 50 -0.33 4.19 6.04
C ARG A 50 -0.19 5.20 4.91
N LEU A 51 -0.84 6.35 5.07
CA LEU A 51 -0.79 7.46 4.14
C LEU A 51 -0.24 8.68 4.89
N ALA A 52 0.95 9.13 4.55
CA ALA A 52 1.64 10.20 5.27
C ALA A 52 2.29 11.21 4.32
N GLY A 53 2.20 12.49 4.66
CA GLY A 53 2.71 13.61 3.89
C GLY A 53 1.73 14.78 3.86
N ARG A 54 2.01 15.79 3.07
CA ARG A 54 1.13 16.94 2.89
C ARG A 54 -0.18 16.52 2.23
N THR A 55 -1.30 17.01 2.74
CA THR A 55 -2.65 16.62 2.27
C THR A 55 -2.93 17.02 0.82
N ASP A 56 -2.30 18.09 0.35
CA ASP A 56 -2.42 18.63 -1.00
C ASP A 56 -1.39 18.05 -2.00
N ALA A 57 -0.48 17.21 -1.51
CA ALA A 57 0.59 16.67 -2.33
C ALA A 57 0.16 15.42 -3.14
N PRO A 58 0.74 15.22 -4.34
CA PRO A 58 0.47 14.03 -5.14
C PRO A 58 0.95 12.76 -4.43
N VAL A 59 0.17 11.68 -4.55
CA VAL A 59 0.41 10.42 -3.83
C VAL A 59 1.36 9.52 -4.61
N VAL A 60 2.37 9.00 -3.90
CA VAL A 60 3.29 7.96 -4.39
C VAL A 60 3.13 6.71 -3.53
N ALA A 61 2.80 5.58 -4.15
CA ALA A 61 2.81 4.28 -3.47
C ALA A 61 4.25 3.76 -3.39
N VAL A 62 4.66 3.28 -2.21
CA VAL A 62 5.99 2.71 -1.99
C VAL A 62 5.86 1.29 -1.47
N LEU A 63 6.35 0.34 -2.26
CA LEU A 63 6.13 -1.09 -2.11
C LEU A 63 7.47 -1.81 -1.96
N GLY A 64 7.68 -2.45 -0.85
CA GLY A 64 8.94 -3.15 -0.57
C GLY A 64 8.95 -4.62 -0.97
N GLY A 65 9.89 -5.37 -0.40
CA GLY A 65 9.96 -6.82 -0.53
C GLY A 65 8.73 -7.50 0.10
N ILE A 66 8.62 -8.81 -0.05
CA ILE A 66 7.45 -9.59 0.39
C ILE A 66 7.15 -9.48 1.89
N SER A 67 8.16 -9.23 2.71
CA SER A 67 8.04 -9.02 4.15
C SER A 67 7.92 -7.56 4.58
N ALA A 68 8.00 -6.61 3.65
CA ALA A 68 7.85 -5.20 3.95
C ALA A 68 6.37 -4.84 4.13
N GLY A 69 6.09 -4.01 5.13
CA GLY A 69 4.74 -3.54 5.40
C GLY A 69 4.58 -2.05 5.14
N ARG A 70 3.47 -1.50 5.63
CA ARG A 70 3.04 -0.12 5.42
C ARG A 70 3.93 0.97 6.03
N TYR A 71 4.83 0.60 6.98
CA TYR A 71 5.72 1.56 7.65
C TYR A 71 7.01 1.78 6.84
N VAL A 72 6.90 2.55 5.77
CA VAL A 72 7.97 2.81 4.81
C VAL A 72 9.05 3.73 5.39
N PHE A 73 8.65 4.76 6.12
CA PHE A 73 9.53 5.72 6.82
C PHE A 73 8.95 6.09 8.18
N GLY A 74 9.80 6.56 9.10
CA GLY A 74 9.40 7.02 10.42
C GLY A 74 8.77 8.42 10.38
N LEU A 75 8.10 8.78 11.48
CA LEU A 75 7.71 10.15 11.79
C LEU A 75 8.58 10.67 12.92
N PRO A 76 8.66 12.00 13.13
CA PRO A 76 9.40 12.57 14.24
C PRO A 76 9.04 11.90 15.57
N GLY A 77 10.04 11.37 16.29
CA GLY A 77 9.86 10.65 17.56
C GLY A 77 9.31 9.22 17.46
N GLY A 78 9.07 8.70 16.25
CA GLY A 78 8.62 7.33 16.00
C GLY A 78 9.76 6.36 15.68
N LEU A 79 9.39 5.09 15.49
CA LEU A 79 10.33 4.08 14.99
C LEU A 79 10.66 4.34 13.51
N PRO A 80 11.90 4.05 13.06
CA PRO A 80 12.26 4.18 11.65
C PRO A 80 11.47 3.20 10.78
N GLY A 81 11.17 3.61 9.55
CA GLY A 81 10.62 2.71 8.53
C GLY A 81 11.71 1.90 7.83
N TRP A 82 11.28 0.91 7.03
CA TRP A 82 12.22 0.03 6.34
C TRP A 82 12.99 0.73 5.19
N TRP A 83 12.56 1.92 4.76
CA TRP A 83 13.26 2.72 3.75
C TRP A 83 13.56 4.16 4.21
N GLU A 84 13.82 4.28 5.49
CA GLU A 84 14.03 5.55 6.20
C GLU A 84 15.02 6.49 5.50
N GLU A 85 16.14 5.95 5.00
CA GLU A 85 17.20 6.78 4.42
C GLU A 85 16.85 7.41 3.07
N SER A 86 15.88 6.84 2.35
CA SER A 86 15.48 7.29 1.02
C SER A 86 14.24 8.19 1.03
N ILE A 87 13.48 8.21 2.13
CA ILE A 87 12.17 8.86 2.19
C ILE A 87 12.09 9.78 3.41
N GLY A 88 11.76 11.04 3.16
CA GLY A 88 11.65 12.07 4.18
C GLY A 88 11.81 13.46 3.59
N PRO A 89 11.74 14.51 4.41
CA PRO A 89 11.97 15.88 3.97
C PRO A 89 13.35 16.03 3.32
N GLY A 90 13.39 16.53 2.08
CA GLY A 90 14.61 16.76 1.31
C GLY A 90 15.36 15.49 0.87
N ARG A 91 14.78 14.30 1.04
CA ARG A 91 15.36 13.01 0.60
C ARG A 91 15.00 12.68 -0.84
N ALA A 92 15.46 11.53 -1.34
CA ALA A 92 15.20 11.09 -2.73
C ALA A 92 13.72 11.05 -3.05
N LEU A 93 12.87 10.54 -2.15
CA LEU A 93 11.43 10.76 -2.15
C LEU A 93 11.09 11.79 -1.06
N ASP A 94 10.96 13.03 -1.49
CA ASP A 94 10.77 14.17 -0.62
C ASP A 94 9.31 14.27 -0.13
N THR A 95 9.09 14.07 1.16
CA THR A 95 7.76 14.11 1.78
C THR A 95 7.18 15.52 1.93
N ASP A 96 7.96 16.58 1.67
CA ASP A 96 7.44 17.95 1.54
C ASP A 96 6.76 18.16 0.18
N ARG A 97 7.03 17.28 -0.79
CA ARG A 97 6.50 17.34 -2.16
C ARG A 97 5.54 16.21 -2.50
N TYR A 98 5.63 15.08 -1.80
CA TYR A 98 4.84 13.89 -2.07
C TYR A 98 4.21 13.32 -0.81
N ARG A 99 3.01 12.79 -0.96
CA ARG A 99 2.34 12.01 0.06
C ARG A 99 2.61 10.51 -0.19
N VAL A 100 3.08 9.80 0.80
CA VAL A 100 3.53 8.41 0.66
C VAL A 100 2.46 7.46 1.14
N LEU A 101 2.06 6.52 0.27
CA LEU A 101 1.17 5.42 0.58
C LEU A 101 1.99 4.14 0.73
N GLY A 102 2.03 3.59 1.94
CA GLY A 102 2.49 2.24 2.23
C GLY A 102 1.32 1.31 2.50
N VAL A 103 1.42 0.06 2.11
CA VAL A 103 0.39 -0.97 2.35
C VAL A 103 1.02 -2.24 2.90
N ASP A 104 0.24 -3.02 3.65
CA ASP A 104 0.57 -4.40 3.94
C ASP A 104 0.01 -5.29 2.83
N PHE A 105 0.81 -6.24 2.35
CA PHE A 105 0.39 -7.11 1.26
C PHE A 105 -0.69 -8.12 1.69
N LEU A 106 -1.63 -8.36 0.80
CA LEU A 106 -2.64 -9.41 0.91
C LEU A 106 -1.96 -10.78 0.99
N GLY A 107 -2.37 -11.61 1.94
CA GLY A 107 -1.73 -12.91 2.19
C GLY A 107 -0.40 -12.83 2.94
N GLY A 108 0.05 -11.64 3.32
CA GLY A 108 1.26 -11.42 4.11
C GLY A 108 1.07 -11.66 5.62
N SER A 109 2.13 -11.38 6.38
CA SER A 109 2.19 -11.62 7.83
C SER A 109 1.81 -10.41 8.69
N HIS A 110 1.32 -9.33 8.06
CA HIS A 110 0.92 -8.10 8.75
C HIS A 110 -0.61 -8.03 8.94
N ASP A 111 -1.17 -6.82 9.02
CA ASP A 111 -2.57 -6.60 9.41
C ASP A 111 -3.57 -6.63 8.23
N THR A 112 -3.11 -6.76 6.99
CA THR A 112 -3.98 -7.01 5.83
C THR A 112 -4.44 -8.47 5.82
N THR A 113 -5.65 -8.74 5.31
CA THR A 113 -6.20 -10.08 5.22
C THR A 113 -5.16 -11.10 4.72
N GLY A 114 -4.95 -12.13 5.51
CA GLY A 114 -3.97 -13.19 5.27
C GLY A 114 -4.42 -14.50 5.91
N PRO A 115 -3.57 -15.56 5.85
CA PRO A 115 -3.87 -16.83 6.48
C PRO A 115 -3.99 -16.68 8.00
N THR A 116 -5.09 -17.18 8.55
CA THR A 116 -5.37 -17.15 10.01
C THR A 116 -5.06 -18.45 10.72
N GLY A 117 -4.54 -19.45 9.99
CA GLY A 117 -4.33 -20.82 10.47
C GLY A 117 -5.60 -21.67 10.37
N GLY A 118 -5.45 -22.93 10.03
CA GLY A 118 -6.53 -23.90 9.96
C GLY A 118 -7.13 -24.13 8.57
N GLU A 119 -7.44 -23.09 7.83
CA GLU A 119 -7.95 -23.20 6.45
C GLU A 119 -6.90 -22.80 5.42
N PRO A 120 -6.84 -23.49 4.26
CA PRO A 120 -5.94 -23.09 3.17
C PRO A 120 -6.26 -21.67 2.70
N PHE A 121 -5.26 -20.79 2.70
CA PHE A 121 -5.39 -19.47 2.10
C PHE A 121 -5.17 -19.57 0.57
N PRO A 122 -6.00 -18.92 -0.26
CA PRO A 122 -5.87 -19.03 -1.70
C PRO A 122 -4.58 -18.41 -2.22
N THR A 123 -4.14 -18.85 -3.40
CA THR A 123 -2.96 -18.26 -4.06
C THR A 123 -3.23 -16.83 -4.46
N VAL A 124 -2.36 -15.93 -4.02
CA VAL A 124 -2.40 -14.49 -4.31
C VAL A 124 -1.24 -14.11 -5.22
N SER A 125 -1.52 -13.35 -6.26
CA SER A 125 -0.54 -12.88 -7.24
C SER A 125 -0.22 -11.39 -7.08
N ALA A 126 0.80 -10.91 -7.80
CA ALA A 126 1.09 -9.48 -7.88
C ALA A 126 -0.07 -8.68 -8.52
N PHE A 127 -0.89 -9.30 -9.37
CA PHE A 127 -2.09 -8.67 -9.94
C PHE A 127 -3.17 -8.44 -8.88
N ASP A 128 -3.35 -9.39 -7.95
CA ASP A 128 -4.29 -9.24 -6.84
C ASP A 128 -3.87 -8.11 -5.88
N GLN A 129 -2.56 -7.96 -5.65
CA GLN A 129 -2.02 -6.82 -4.90
C GLN A 129 -2.33 -5.50 -5.61
N GLY A 130 -2.17 -5.46 -6.94
CA GLY A 130 -2.53 -4.29 -7.76
C GLY A 130 -4.01 -3.95 -7.66
N ASP A 131 -4.90 -4.94 -7.75
CA ASP A 131 -6.35 -4.78 -7.61
C ASP A 131 -6.72 -4.28 -6.20
N MET A 132 -6.07 -4.83 -5.16
CA MET A 132 -6.24 -4.38 -3.78
C MET A 132 -5.87 -2.91 -3.61
N ILE A 133 -4.70 -2.51 -4.14
CA ILE A 133 -4.23 -1.12 -4.06
C ILE A 133 -5.21 -0.18 -4.77
N VAL A 134 -5.70 -0.53 -5.96
CA VAL A 134 -6.67 0.31 -6.70
C VAL A 134 -7.98 0.46 -5.93
N ARG A 135 -8.52 -0.63 -5.36
CA ARG A 135 -9.72 -0.54 -4.50
C ARG A 135 -9.47 0.27 -3.23
N LEU A 136 -8.28 0.17 -2.64
CA LEU A 136 -7.89 1.02 -1.51
C LEU A 136 -7.86 2.50 -1.93
N MET A 137 -7.29 2.82 -3.10
CA MET A 137 -7.29 4.18 -3.65
C MET A 137 -8.71 4.72 -3.79
N ASP A 138 -9.66 3.91 -4.28
CA ASP A 138 -11.07 4.30 -4.40
C ASP A 138 -11.68 4.66 -3.04
N GLN A 139 -11.38 3.89 -1.99
CA GLN A 139 -11.82 4.17 -0.61
C GLN A 139 -11.19 5.44 -0.02
N LEU A 140 -9.97 5.77 -0.45
CA LEU A 140 -9.23 6.95 0.02
C LEU A 140 -9.46 8.19 -0.84
N GLY A 141 -10.29 8.10 -1.90
CA GLY A 141 -10.52 9.21 -2.84
C GLY A 141 -9.29 9.56 -3.68
N ILE A 142 -8.37 8.61 -3.89
CA ILE A 142 -7.17 8.79 -4.70
C ILE A 142 -7.49 8.35 -6.13
N GLU A 143 -7.75 9.30 -7.01
CA GLU A 143 -8.07 9.00 -8.41
C GLU A 143 -6.89 8.37 -9.16
N ARG A 144 -5.68 8.89 -8.94
CA ARG A 144 -4.48 8.46 -9.66
C ARG A 144 -3.23 8.61 -8.79
N LEU A 145 -2.38 7.59 -8.76
CA LEU A 145 -1.04 7.71 -8.17
C LEU A 145 -0.13 8.55 -9.07
N HIS A 146 0.61 9.48 -8.47
CA HIS A 146 1.70 10.16 -9.16
C HIS A 146 2.81 9.17 -9.53
N GLY A 147 3.07 8.21 -8.67
CA GLY A 147 4.01 7.14 -8.93
C GLY A 147 3.77 5.91 -8.07
N SER A 148 4.31 4.79 -8.52
CA SER A 148 4.53 3.60 -7.70
C SER A 148 6.01 3.26 -7.75
N ILE A 149 6.64 3.19 -6.60
CA ILE A 149 8.04 2.80 -6.45
C ILE A 149 8.05 1.43 -5.77
N GLY A 150 8.48 0.41 -6.50
CA GLY A 150 8.48 -0.96 -6.03
C GLY A 150 9.86 -1.60 -6.07
N ALA A 151 10.26 -2.25 -4.96
CA ALA A 151 11.48 -3.03 -4.88
C ALA A 151 11.17 -4.52 -4.71
N SER A 152 11.89 -5.39 -5.43
CA SER A 152 11.70 -6.85 -5.36
C SER A 152 10.23 -7.22 -5.64
N TYR A 153 9.53 -7.87 -4.71
CA TYR A 153 8.10 -8.20 -4.86
C TYR A 153 7.24 -6.96 -5.11
N GLY A 154 7.49 -5.85 -4.42
CA GLY A 154 6.82 -4.58 -4.68
C GLY A 154 7.05 -4.04 -6.10
N GLY A 155 8.19 -4.34 -6.70
CA GLY A 155 8.46 -4.05 -8.11
C GLY A 155 7.59 -4.88 -9.06
N MET A 156 7.33 -6.15 -8.75
CA MET A 156 6.38 -7.00 -9.49
C MET A 156 4.95 -6.45 -9.38
N VAL A 157 4.56 -5.99 -8.19
CA VAL A 157 3.25 -5.34 -7.97
C VAL A 157 3.15 -4.02 -8.77
N THR A 158 4.21 -3.21 -8.79
CA THR A 158 4.26 -1.97 -9.59
C THR A 158 4.11 -2.27 -11.09
N LEU A 159 4.73 -3.34 -11.60
CA LEU A 159 4.54 -3.80 -12.99
C LEU A 159 3.11 -4.26 -13.25
N ALA A 160 2.50 -5.01 -12.32
CA ALA A 160 1.11 -5.46 -12.42
C ALA A 160 0.13 -4.26 -12.43
N LEU A 161 0.36 -3.24 -11.58
CA LEU A 161 -0.38 -1.97 -11.61
C LEU A 161 -0.25 -1.27 -12.97
N ALA A 162 0.96 -1.14 -13.49
CA ALA A 162 1.22 -0.49 -14.77
C ALA A 162 0.56 -1.24 -15.93
N GLN A 163 0.52 -2.56 -15.90
CA GLN A 163 -0.10 -3.40 -16.93
C GLN A 163 -1.62 -3.37 -16.89
N LYS A 164 -2.22 -3.55 -15.69
CA LYS A 164 -3.67 -3.74 -15.54
C LYS A 164 -4.41 -2.42 -15.31
N HIS A 165 -3.77 -1.45 -14.68
CA HIS A 165 -4.36 -0.20 -14.22
C HIS A 165 -3.58 1.03 -14.68
N ALA A 166 -3.15 1.06 -15.95
CA ALA A 166 -2.30 2.12 -16.52
C ALA A 166 -2.87 3.54 -16.32
N THR A 167 -4.20 3.70 -16.36
CA THR A 167 -4.86 5.00 -16.14
C THR A 167 -4.78 5.50 -14.70
N ARG A 168 -4.57 4.58 -13.74
CA ARG A 168 -4.49 4.87 -12.31
C ARG A 168 -3.07 5.15 -11.82
N LEU A 169 -2.07 5.09 -12.70
CA LEU A 169 -0.65 5.26 -12.41
C LEU A 169 -0.01 6.19 -13.45
N ARG A 170 0.76 7.20 -12.99
CA ARG A 170 1.48 8.10 -13.89
C ARG A 170 2.91 7.66 -14.16
N HIS A 171 3.63 7.24 -13.12
CA HIS A 171 5.02 6.80 -13.18
C HIS A 171 5.20 5.46 -12.45
N ALA A 172 5.99 4.57 -13.03
CA ALA A 172 6.39 3.31 -12.42
C ALA A 172 7.93 3.29 -12.27
N VAL A 173 8.40 3.08 -11.05
CA VAL A 173 9.82 2.88 -10.73
C VAL A 173 9.96 1.46 -10.19
N VAL A 174 10.71 0.63 -10.90
CA VAL A 174 10.87 -0.79 -10.60
C VAL A 174 12.34 -1.07 -10.29
N ILE A 175 12.58 -1.56 -9.07
CA ILE A 175 13.93 -1.76 -8.55
C ILE A 175 14.12 -3.25 -8.27
N SER A 176 15.13 -3.87 -8.88
CA SER A 176 15.52 -5.26 -8.62
C SER A 176 14.35 -6.24 -8.72
N ALA A 177 13.52 -6.11 -9.75
CA ALA A 177 12.35 -6.95 -9.96
C ALA A 177 12.23 -7.38 -11.44
N ALA A 178 11.56 -8.51 -11.66
CA ALA A 178 11.24 -9.04 -12.97
C ALA A 178 9.72 -9.13 -13.15
N HIS A 179 9.24 -9.18 -14.39
CA HIS A 179 7.81 -9.33 -14.69
C HIS A 179 7.25 -10.72 -14.31
N ARG A 180 8.13 -11.70 -14.11
CA ARG A 180 7.82 -13.04 -13.60
C ARG A 180 9.04 -13.67 -12.94
N THR A 181 8.83 -14.57 -12.00
CA THR A 181 9.90 -15.36 -11.41
C THR A 181 10.42 -16.40 -12.42
N HIS A 182 11.73 -16.64 -12.41
CA HIS A 182 12.32 -17.74 -13.15
C HIS A 182 12.13 -19.03 -12.32
N PRO A 183 11.72 -20.16 -12.92
CA PRO A 183 11.77 -21.46 -12.22
C PRO A 183 13.22 -21.77 -11.83
N MET A 184 13.43 -22.12 -10.58
CA MET A 184 14.72 -22.63 -10.09
C MET A 184 14.79 -24.13 -10.34
#